data_923edde67844a73d17097b77e358e068
#
_entry.id   923edde67844a73d17097b77e358e068
#
_cell.length_a   1.000
_cell.length_b   1.000
_cell.length_c   1.000
_cell.angle_alpha   90.00
_cell.angle_beta   90.00
_cell.angle_gamma   90.00
#
_symmetry.space_group_name_H-M   'P 1'
#
loop_
_entity.id
_entity.type
_entity.pdbx_description
1 polymer ?
#
loop_
_entity_poly.entity_id
_entity_poly.type
_entity_poly.pdbx_seq_one_letter_code
_entity_poly.pdbx_strand_id
1 'polypeptide(L)'
;MPKRRPYKTPVPDASQTTASHATELLRRSLANGRLGHAYLFVGGTIESLEAHATGLARTLNCQSPPATGETGIPLEACGGCIPCRKVDSGNFPDLDFVRPEKKSRIISIDQIRNLTRKVSLKPTEGRYKVAIITGADRMPGPTFNAFLKTLEEPPERTVFILLSVHPDQLGETIRSRCMRVNFGGEADMQLKANDAAWLKSFVGMNAEADAGLMGRYRLLGNLMEHLAAKRDTIEEIQEEASPLNRYADIEPTLREKLKEELKASIEAEYRRQRGQFLAGLQWWLRDVWLAALRQGRELLHFQDWADTSENVGQRLTP
;
A
#
# COMPACT_ATOMS: atom_id res chain seq x y z
N MET A 1 11.26 28.78 -21.43
CA MET A 1 10.56 27.86 -20.55
C MET A 1 10.96 26.43 -20.89
N PRO A 2 11.68 25.70 -20.04
CA PRO A 2 12.06 24.32 -20.32
C PRO A 2 10.87 23.38 -20.06
N LYS A 3 10.55 22.55 -21.04
CA LYS A 3 9.49 21.53 -20.97
C LYS A 3 9.89 20.48 -19.92
N ARG A 4 9.07 20.33 -18.89
CA ARG A 4 9.17 19.24 -17.90
C ARG A 4 8.97 17.90 -18.63
N ARG A 5 9.99 17.04 -18.61
CA ARG A 5 9.85 15.64 -19.03
C ARG A 5 8.94 14.90 -18.03
N PRO A 6 7.96 14.15 -18.48
CA PRO A 6 7.13 13.35 -17.59
C PRO A 6 7.99 12.22 -16.98
N TYR A 7 7.85 12.04 -15.68
CA TYR A 7 8.45 10.95 -14.93
C TYR A 7 7.80 9.64 -15.44
N LYS A 8 8.54 8.86 -16.21
CA LYS A 8 8.14 7.52 -16.61
C LYS A 8 8.40 6.59 -15.41
N THR A 9 7.36 6.28 -14.65
CA THR A 9 7.34 5.07 -13.84
C THR A 9 7.40 3.86 -14.78
N PRO A 10 8.31 2.89 -14.57
CA PRO A 10 8.28 1.65 -15.35
C PRO A 10 6.98 0.92 -15.04
N VAL A 11 6.18 0.69 -16.08
CA VAL A 11 5.02 -0.20 -16.04
C VAL A 11 5.59 -1.61 -15.86
N PRO A 12 5.18 -2.38 -14.82
CA PRO A 12 5.58 -3.78 -14.72
C PRO A 12 4.99 -4.54 -15.92
N ASP A 13 5.83 -5.34 -16.54
CA ASP A 13 5.47 -6.22 -17.66
C ASP A 13 4.32 -7.16 -17.26
N ALA A 14 3.24 -7.14 -18.04
CA ALA A 14 1.97 -7.81 -17.74
C ALA A 14 2.01 -9.33 -17.99
N SER A 15 3.18 -9.94 -18.08
CA SER A 15 3.35 -11.37 -18.26
C SER A 15 3.75 -12.04 -16.95
N GLN A 16 2.80 -12.81 -16.37
CA GLN A 16 2.94 -13.74 -15.24
C GLN A 16 2.70 -13.19 -13.82
N THR A 17 1.58 -12.55 -13.60
CA THR A 17 1.05 -12.47 -12.24
C THR A 17 -0.14 -13.42 -12.14
N THR A 18 0.02 -14.52 -11.44
CA THR A 18 -1.12 -15.27 -10.91
C THR A 18 -1.98 -14.26 -10.17
N ALA A 19 -3.18 -14.01 -10.71
CA ALA A 19 -4.10 -13.02 -10.12
C ALA A 19 -4.27 -13.38 -8.64
N SER A 20 -4.02 -12.42 -7.74
CA SER A 20 -4.15 -12.68 -6.31
C SER A 20 -5.56 -13.19 -6.01
N HIS A 21 -5.70 -14.05 -5.02
CA HIS A 21 -7.02 -14.58 -4.61
C HIS A 21 -8.04 -13.44 -4.40
N ALA A 22 -7.60 -12.33 -3.86
CA ALA A 22 -8.41 -11.12 -3.68
C ALA A 22 -8.87 -10.51 -5.01
N THR A 23 -7.98 -10.42 -6.00
CA THR A 23 -8.31 -9.92 -7.35
C THR A 23 -9.31 -10.84 -8.04
N GLU A 24 -9.13 -12.15 -7.91
CA GLU A 24 -10.08 -13.13 -8.47
C GLU A 24 -11.45 -13.08 -7.77
N LEU A 25 -11.50 -12.88 -6.46
CA LEU A 25 -12.76 -12.67 -5.74
C LEU A 25 -13.48 -11.41 -6.22
N LEU A 26 -12.77 -10.30 -6.42
CA LEU A 26 -13.34 -9.09 -7.00
C LEU A 26 -13.87 -9.35 -8.41
N ARG A 27 -13.08 -10.00 -9.27
CA ARG A 27 -13.47 -10.34 -10.64
C ARG A 27 -14.75 -11.19 -10.67
N ARG A 28 -14.84 -12.22 -9.82
CA ARG A 28 -16.06 -13.05 -9.69
C ARG A 28 -17.26 -12.25 -9.19
N SER A 29 -17.05 -11.33 -8.25
CA SER A 29 -18.12 -10.45 -7.76
C SER A 29 -18.66 -9.57 -8.89
N LEU A 30 -17.78 -8.98 -9.69
CA LEU A 30 -18.15 -8.16 -10.85
C LEU A 30 -18.84 -9.02 -11.94
N ALA A 31 -18.35 -10.24 -12.18
CA ALA A 31 -18.95 -11.16 -13.16
C ALA A 31 -20.41 -11.47 -12.81
N ASN A 32 -20.72 -11.66 -11.54
CA ASN A 32 -22.05 -11.90 -11.01
C ASN A 32 -22.89 -10.61 -10.84
N GLY A 33 -22.45 -9.48 -11.38
CA GLY A 33 -23.15 -8.21 -11.28
C GLY A 33 -23.18 -7.59 -9.87
N ARG A 34 -22.36 -8.08 -8.95
CA ARG A 34 -22.30 -7.62 -7.56
C ARG A 34 -21.19 -6.59 -7.35
N LEU A 35 -21.44 -5.36 -7.78
CA LEU A 35 -20.56 -4.24 -7.47
C LEU A 35 -20.98 -3.62 -6.13
N GLY A 36 -20.09 -3.68 -5.12
CA GLY A 36 -20.29 -2.98 -3.86
C GLY A 36 -20.08 -1.47 -4.02
N HIS A 37 -20.78 -0.69 -3.23
CA HIS A 37 -20.60 0.77 -3.18
C HIS A 37 -19.42 1.19 -2.32
N ALA A 38 -18.95 0.35 -1.40
CA ALA A 38 -17.82 0.63 -0.52
C ALA A 38 -16.97 -0.63 -0.28
N TYR A 39 -15.68 -0.49 -0.49
CA TYR A 39 -14.68 -1.52 -0.27
C TYR A 39 -13.67 -1.06 0.77
N LEU A 40 -13.20 -2.00 1.59
CA LEU A 40 -12.06 -1.82 2.49
C LEU A 40 -10.94 -2.77 2.04
N PHE A 41 -9.94 -2.22 1.37
CA PHE A 41 -8.74 -2.95 0.94
C PHE A 41 -7.74 -2.96 2.08
N VAL A 42 -7.30 -4.15 2.48
CA VAL A 42 -6.37 -4.38 3.59
C VAL A 42 -5.30 -5.39 3.19
N GLY A 43 -4.23 -5.43 3.98
CA GLY A 43 -3.09 -6.30 3.71
C GLY A 43 -2.12 -5.70 2.69
N GLY A 44 -0.89 -6.19 2.69
CA GLY A 44 0.15 -5.63 1.83
C GLY A 44 0.61 -4.23 2.23
N THR A 45 1.27 -3.55 1.30
CA THR A 45 1.70 -2.15 1.46
C THR A 45 0.64 -1.19 0.94
N ILE A 46 0.71 0.07 1.39
CA ILE A 46 -0.25 1.09 0.94
C ILE A 46 -0.15 1.34 -0.58
N GLU A 47 1.06 1.24 -1.13
CA GLU A 47 1.32 1.39 -2.56
C GLU A 47 0.69 0.25 -3.37
N SER A 48 0.79 -0.98 -2.87
CA SER A 48 0.14 -2.15 -3.48
C SER A 48 -1.39 -1.99 -3.45
N LEU A 49 -1.94 -1.57 -2.31
CA LEU A 49 -3.38 -1.31 -2.18
C LEU A 49 -3.85 -0.21 -3.13
N GLU A 50 -3.08 0.90 -3.28
CA GLU A 50 -3.38 1.96 -4.26
C GLU A 50 -3.35 1.43 -5.70
N ALA A 51 -2.40 0.57 -6.04
CA ALA A 51 -2.32 -0.04 -7.38
C ALA A 51 -3.55 -0.89 -7.68
N HIS A 52 -3.98 -1.74 -6.73
CA HIS A 52 -5.21 -2.54 -6.86
C HIS A 52 -6.46 -1.66 -6.96
N ALA A 53 -6.57 -0.62 -6.14
CA ALA A 53 -7.70 0.31 -6.15
C ALA A 53 -7.77 1.09 -7.48
N THR A 54 -6.63 1.56 -7.98
CA THR A 54 -6.53 2.24 -9.29
C THR A 54 -6.85 1.27 -10.43
N GLY A 55 -6.41 0.02 -10.33
CA GLY A 55 -6.76 -1.06 -11.26
C GLY A 55 -8.27 -1.30 -11.33
N LEU A 56 -8.94 -1.37 -10.19
CA LEU A 56 -10.41 -1.50 -10.15
C LEU A 56 -11.10 -0.26 -10.75
N ALA A 57 -10.65 0.97 -10.42
CA ALA A 57 -11.19 2.20 -10.98
C ALA A 57 -11.06 2.24 -12.52
N ARG A 58 -9.91 1.80 -13.04
CA ARG A 58 -9.65 1.67 -14.49
C ARG A 58 -10.57 0.64 -15.12
N THR A 59 -10.76 -0.52 -14.49
CA THR A 59 -11.66 -1.57 -14.98
C THR A 59 -13.09 -1.08 -15.07
N LEU A 60 -13.64 -0.50 -13.99
CA LEU A 60 -15.02 -0.01 -13.94
C LEU A 60 -15.32 1.06 -14.99
N ASN A 61 -14.33 1.85 -15.40
CA ASN A 61 -14.48 2.95 -16.37
C ASN A 61 -13.94 2.62 -17.76
N CYS A 62 -13.54 1.37 -18.01
CA CYS A 62 -13.07 0.96 -19.33
C CYS A 62 -14.19 1.03 -20.37
N GLN A 63 -13.93 1.71 -21.49
CA GLN A 63 -14.89 1.83 -22.60
C GLN A 63 -14.88 0.63 -23.56
N SER A 64 -13.74 -0.08 -23.62
CA SER A 64 -13.56 -1.22 -24.54
C SER A 64 -13.01 -2.42 -23.75
N PRO A 65 -13.74 -2.93 -22.75
CA PRO A 65 -13.27 -4.02 -21.91
C PRO A 65 -13.16 -5.31 -22.73
N PRO A 66 -12.09 -6.12 -22.53
CA PRO A 66 -11.96 -7.43 -23.17
C PRO A 66 -13.06 -8.42 -22.75
N ALA A 67 -13.56 -8.27 -21.52
CA ALA A 67 -14.62 -9.10 -20.97
C ALA A 67 -15.57 -8.28 -20.10
N THR A 68 -16.87 -8.64 -20.13
CA THR A 68 -17.92 -8.05 -19.31
C THR A 68 -18.67 -9.13 -18.56
N GLY A 69 -19.17 -8.80 -17.36
CA GLY A 69 -20.05 -9.66 -16.57
C GLY A 69 -21.49 -9.65 -17.10
N GLU A 70 -22.34 -10.42 -16.43
CA GLU A 70 -23.77 -10.58 -16.80
C GLU A 70 -24.55 -9.26 -16.86
N THR A 71 -24.19 -8.30 -16.02
CA THR A 71 -24.82 -6.96 -15.95
C THR A 71 -24.13 -5.91 -16.82
N GLY A 72 -23.19 -6.33 -17.68
CA GLY A 72 -22.41 -5.41 -18.53
C GLY A 72 -21.32 -4.63 -17.78
N ILE A 73 -21.01 -5.00 -16.53
CA ILE A 73 -19.89 -4.44 -15.78
C ILE A 73 -18.58 -4.98 -16.36
N PRO A 74 -17.60 -4.12 -16.69
CA PRO A 74 -16.28 -4.56 -17.14
C PRO A 74 -15.59 -5.45 -16.11
N LEU A 75 -14.96 -6.55 -16.57
CA LEU A 75 -14.19 -7.47 -15.73
C LEU A 75 -12.69 -7.17 -15.78
N GLU A 76 -12.25 -6.58 -16.89
CA GLU A 76 -10.86 -6.24 -17.14
C GLU A 76 -10.76 -4.91 -17.90
N ALA A 77 -9.66 -4.21 -17.69
CA ALA A 77 -9.38 -2.98 -18.41
C ALA A 77 -8.57 -3.28 -19.67
N CYS A 78 -8.90 -2.65 -20.80
CA CYS A 78 -8.14 -2.81 -22.04
C CYS A 78 -6.77 -2.10 -22.03
N GLY A 79 -6.52 -1.19 -21.09
CA GLY A 79 -5.30 -0.37 -20.99
C GLY A 79 -5.13 0.70 -22.07
N GLY A 80 -5.83 0.62 -23.20
CA GLY A 80 -5.61 1.49 -24.38
C GLY A 80 -6.66 2.57 -24.63
N CYS A 81 -7.88 2.47 -24.08
CA CYS A 81 -8.93 3.47 -24.28
C CYS A 81 -8.65 4.78 -23.52
N ILE A 82 -9.39 5.84 -23.84
CA ILE A 82 -9.17 7.17 -23.27
C ILE A 82 -9.27 7.16 -21.73
N PRO A 83 -10.32 6.58 -21.10
CA PRO A 83 -10.37 6.47 -19.64
C PRO A 83 -9.20 5.71 -19.04
N CYS A 84 -8.78 4.57 -19.60
CA CYS A 84 -7.65 3.81 -19.11
C CYS A 84 -6.37 4.66 -19.06
N ARG A 85 -6.06 5.35 -20.17
CA ARG A 85 -4.88 6.23 -20.24
C ARG A 85 -4.97 7.43 -19.30
N LYS A 86 -6.17 8.00 -19.11
CA LYS A 86 -6.38 9.10 -18.16
C LYS A 86 -6.22 8.65 -16.71
N VAL A 87 -6.69 7.47 -16.36
CA VAL A 87 -6.49 6.88 -15.03
C VAL A 87 -4.99 6.66 -14.77
N ASP A 88 -4.27 6.06 -15.73
CA ASP A 88 -2.83 5.81 -15.61
C ASP A 88 -2.00 7.10 -15.52
N SER A 89 -2.45 8.18 -16.15
CA SER A 89 -1.81 9.51 -16.06
C SER A 89 -2.27 10.35 -14.87
N GLY A 90 -3.22 9.85 -14.04
CA GLY A 90 -3.78 10.58 -12.90
C GLY A 90 -4.70 11.76 -13.26
N ASN A 91 -5.15 11.85 -14.54
CA ASN A 91 -5.95 12.95 -15.05
C ASN A 91 -7.42 12.57 -15.32
N PHE A 92 -7.90 11.49 -14.72
CA PHE A 92 -9.28 11.05 -14.91
C PHE A 92 -10.22 11.83 -13.96
N PRO A 93 -11.23 12.59 -14.47
CA PRO A 93 -12.02 13.50 -13.66
C PRO A 93 -12.95 12.79 -12.67
N ASP A 94 -13.31 11.52 -12.93
CA ASP A 94 -14.18 10.73 -12.07
C ASP A 94 -13.42 9.80 -11.11
N LEU A 95 -12.10 10.05 -10.91
CA LEU A 95 -11.25 9.39 -9.93
C LEU A 95 -10.69 10.42 -8.95
N ASP A 96 -11.16 10.38 -7.72
CA ASP A 96 -10.70 11.24 -6.65
C ASP A 96 -9.83 10.48 -5.64
N PHE A 97 -8.72 11.10 -5.24
CA PHE A 97 -7.86 10.60 -4.17
C PHE A 97 -7.95 11.50 -2.95
N VAL A 98 -8.16 10.88 -1.79
CA VAL A 98 -7.98 11.53 -0.49
C VAL A 98 -6.81 10.88 0.23
N ARG A 99 -5.82 11.69 0.58
CA ARG A 99 -4.64 11.25 1.31
C ARG A 99 -4.46 12.09 2.57
N PRO A 100 -3.85 11.54 3.63
CA PRO A 100 -3.52 12.31 4.83
C PRO A 100 -2.70 13.55 4.50
N GLU A 101 -2.99 14.67 5.14
CA GLU A 101 -2.24 15.91 4.96
C GLU A 101 -0.78 15.73 5.40
N LYS A 102 0.15 16.35 4.67
CA LYS A 102 1.59 16.18 4.91
C LYS A 102 2.02 16.57 6.33
N LYS A 103 1.45 17.64 6.90
CA LYS A 103 1.83 18.14 8.23
C LYS A 103 1.16 17.37 9.37
N SER A 104 -0.16 17.22 9.34
CA SER A 104 -0.95 16.59 10.39
C SER A 104 -0.97 15.07 10.32
N ARG A 105 -0.74 14.52 9.13
CA ARG A 105 -0.82 13.07 8.82
C ARG A 105 -2.18 12.44 9.10
N ILE A 106 -3.20 13.26 9.20
CA ILE A 106 -4.59 12.88 9.36
C ILE A 106 -5.38 13.27 8.12
N ILE A 107 -6.51 12.63 7.92
CA ILE A 107 -7.50 13.03 6.93
C ILE A 107 -8.46 14.00 7.62
N SER A 108 -8.46 15.25 7.16
CA SER A 108 -9.30 16.30 7.76
C SER A 108 -10.77 16.16 7.38
N ILE A 109 -11.64 16.71 8.20
CA ILE A 109 -13.08 16.72 7.93
C ILE A 109 -13.42 17.47 6.64
N ASP A 110 -12.63 18.51 6.32
CA ASP A 110 -12.85 19.31 5.11
C ASP A 110 -12.48 18.55 3.85
N GLN A 111 -11.46 17.67 3.90
CA GLN A 111 -11.16 16.75 2.79
C GLN A 111 -12.34 15.83 2.52
N ILE A 112 -12.94 15.25 3.54
CA ILE A 112 -14.11 14.35 3.40
C ILE A 112 -15.35 15.12 2.92
N ARG A 113 -15.62 16.32 3.45
CA ARG A 113 -16.71 17.17 2.97
C ARG A 113 -16.55 17.56 1.48
N ASN A 114 -15.31 17.87 1.07
CA ASN A 114 -14.99 18.16 -0.32
C ASN A 114 -15.22 16.92 -1.21
N LEU A 115 -14.76 15.75 -0.75
CA LEU A 115 -15.01 14.48 -1.45
C LEU A 115 -16.51 14.24 -1.62
N THR A 116 -17.29 14.32 -0.52
CA THR A 116 -18.75 14.10 -0.53
C THR A 116 -19.45 15.02 -1.55
N ARG A 117 -19.06 16.30 -1.60
CA ARG A 117 -19.61 17.23 -2.61
C ARG A 117 -19.28 16.81 -4.03
N LYS A 118 -18.05 16.37 -4.30
CA LYS A 118 -17.64 15.93 -5.64
C LYS A 118 -18.37 14.66 -6.08
N VAL A 119 -18.48 13.67 -5.20
CA VAL A 119 -19.13 12.40 -5.55
C VAL A 119 -20.65 12.50 -5.66
N SER A 120 -21.28 13.53 -5.08
CA SER A 120 -22.71 13.80 -5.24
C SER A 120 -23.08 14.25 -6.66
N LEU A 121 -22.10 14.67 -7.47
CA LEU A 121 -22.32 15.01 -8.87
C LEU A 121 -22.28 13.75 -9.73
N LYS A 122 -23.02 13.71 -10.83
CA LYS A 122 -22.96 12.61 -11.80
C LYS A 122 -21.55 12.44 -12.37
N PRO A 123 -21.13 11.22 -12.76
CA PRO A 123 -19.89 11.05 -13.50
C PRO A 123 -19.81 11.94 -14.74
N THR A 124 -18.63 12.49 -15.01
CA THR A 124 -18.40 13.43 -16.12
C THR A 124 -18.06 12.69 -17.41
N GLU A 125 -17.14 11.74 -17.36
CA GLU A 125 -16.66 10.97 -18.53
C GLU A 125 -16.80 9.45 -18.29
N GLY A 126 -16.79 9.03 -17.03
CA GLY A 126 -16.82 7.63 -16.63
C GLY A 126 -18.22 7.04 -16.51
N ARG A 127 -18.26 5.74 -16.33
CA ARG A 127 -19.48 5.02 -15.92
C ARG A 127 -19.72 5.16 -14.40
N TYR A 128 -18.62 5.22 -13.64
CA TYR A 128 -18.60 5.28 -12.18
C TYR A 128 -17.67 6.39 -11.70
N LYS A 129 -18.07 7.08 -10.66
CA LYS A 129 -17.14 7.85 -9.83
C LYS A 129 -16.47 6.93 -8.84
N VAL A 130 -15.15 7.02 -8.74
CA VAL A 130 -14.36 6.22 -7.78
C VAL A 130 -13.61 7.15 -6.85
N ALA A 131 -13.80 6.95 -5.56
CA ALA A 131 -13.11 7.70 -4.51
C ALA A 131 -12.19 6.78 -3.74
N ILE A 132 -10.88 6.99 -3.84
CA ILE A 132 -9.86 6.22 -3.15
C ILE A 132 -9.38 7.02 -1.93
N ILE A 133 -9.56 6.44 -0.74
CA ILE A 133 -9.18 7.05 0.54
C ILE A 133 -8.00 6.29 1.11
N THR A 134 -6.80 6.83 0.95
CA THR A 134 -5.54 6.21 1.39
C THR A 134 -5.29 6.48 2.86
N GLY A 135 -4.98 5.42 3.64
CA GLY A 135 -4.76 5.53 5.08
C GLY A 135 -6.05 5.90 5.81
N ALA A 136 -7.12 5.19 5.54
CA ALA A 136 -8.44 5.45 6.13
C ALA A 136 -8.44 5.37 7.67
N ASP A 137 -7.51 4.59 8.26
CA ASP A 137 -7.24 4.53 9.71
C ASP A 137 -6.79 5.88 10.31
N ARG A 138 -6.40 6.84 9.48
CA ARG A 138 -5.98 8.18 9.92
C ARG A 138 -7.08 9.23 9.90
N MET A 139 -8.32 8.80 9.79
CA MET A 139 -9.48 9.67 9.97
C MET A 139 -9.79 9.83 11.46
N PRO A 140 -9.79 11.04 12.03
CA PRO A 140 -10.29 11.29 13.39
C PRO A 140 -11.80 11.03 13.50
N GLY A 141 -12.29 10.79 14.71
CA GLY A 141 -13.71 10.50 14.97
C GLY A 141 -14.71 11.44 14.30
N PRO A 142 -14.56 12.77 14.38
CA PRO A 142 -15.45 13.72 13.69
C PRO A 142 -15.44 13.57 12.15
N THR A 143 -14.27 13.29 11.57
CA THR A 143 -14.12 13.03 10.12
C THR A 143 -14.84 11.75 9.73
N PHE A 144 -14.70 10.71 10.53
CA PHE A 144 -15.44 9.48 10.40
C PHE A 144 -16.94 9.70 10.35
N ASN A 145 -17.47 10.37 11.36
CA ASN A 145 -18.90 10.62 11.50
C ASN A 145 -19.47 11.40 10.29
N ALA A 146 -18.70 12.36 9.78
CA ALA A 146 -19.08 13.10 8.58
C ALA A 146 -19.17 12.20 7.32
N PHE A 147 -18.43 11.09 7.29
CA PHE A 147 -18.41 10.17 6.16
C PHE A 147 -19.48 9.07 6.24
N LEU A 148 -19.93 8.69 7.44
CA LEU A 148 -20.88 7.59 7.65
C LEU A 148 -22.16 7.76 6.84
N LYS A 149 -22.75 8.97 6.84
CA LYS A 149 -23.97 9.24 6.06
C LYS A 149 -23.80 8.95 4.57
N THR A 150 -22.64 9.28 4.01
CA THR A 150 -22.33 9.05 2.59
C THR A 150 -22.10 7.55 2.30
N LEU A 151 -21.59 6.78 3.28
CA LEU A 151 -21.46 5.35 3.16
C LEU A 151 -22.79 4.59 3.30
N GLU A 152 -23.72 5.14 4.09
CA GLU A 152 -25.06 4.55 4.27
C GLU A 152 -25.97 4.82 3.06
N GLU A 153 -25.88 6.03 2.51
CA GLU A 153 -26.66 6.47 1.36
C GLU A 153 -25.72 6.94 0.24
N PRO A 154 -25.02 6.00 -0.42
CA PRO A 154 -24.04 6.37 -1.44
C PRO A 154 -24.74 6.95 -2.68
N PRO A 155 -24.16 7.99 -3.30
CA PRO A 155 -24.66 8.49 -4.57
C PRO A 155 -24.64 7.40 -5.64
N GLU A 156 -25.56 7.45 -6.58
CA GLU A 156 -25.63 6.51 -7.69
C GLU A 156 -24.31 6.47 -8.46
N ARG A 157 -23.91 5.26 -8.88
CA ARG A 157 -22.69 5.02 -9.66
C ARG A 157 -21.41 5.55 -8.99
N THR A 158 -21.40 5.56 -7.65
CA THR A 158 -20.21 5.91 -6.86
C THR A 158 -19.66 4.69 -6.15
N VAL A 159 -18.33 4.52 -6.20
CA VAL A 159 -17.62 3.45 -5.51
C VAL A 159 -16.54 4.07 -4.61
N PHE A 160 -16.62 3.77 -3.32
CA PHE A 160 -15.62 4.15 -2.35
C PHE A 160 -14.63 3.00 -2.13
N ILE A 161 -13.34 3.29 -2.13
CA ILE A 161 -12.29 2.31 -1.84
C ILE A 161 -11.43 2.87 -0.71
N LEU A 162 -11.60 2.33 0.48
CA LEU A 162 -10.83 2.68 1.66
C LEU A 162 -9.61 1.77 1.73
N LEU A 163 -8.43 2.35 1.88
CA LEU A 163 -7.16 1.62 1.99
C LEU A 163 -6.64 1.75 3.41
N SER A 164 -6.33 0.64 4.05
CA SER A 164 -5.73 0.65 5.39
C SER A 164 -4.78 -0.54 5.59
N VAL A 165 -3.62 -0.25 6.14
CA VAL A 165 -2.67 -1.26 6.63
C VAL A 165 -2.91 -1.60 8.11
N HIS A 166 -3.74 -0.83 8.79
CA HIS A 166 -4.14 -1.02 10.19
C HIS A 166 -5.68 -1.05 10.31
N PRO A 167 -6.36 -2.07 9.74
CA PRO A 167 -7.82 -2.11 9.71
C PRO A 167 -8.48 -2.13 11.10
N ASP A 168 -7.74 -2.56 12.12
CA ASP A 168 -8.24 -2.61 13.50
C ASP A 168 -8.37 -1.23 14.15
N GLN A 169 -7.67 -0.22 13.60
CA GLN A 169 -7.80 1.18 14.03
C GLN A 169 -9.03 1.87 13.40
N LEU A 170 -9.63 1.25 12.40
CA LEU A 170 -10.89 1.72 11.82
C LEU A 170 -12.06 1.41 12.74
N GLY A 171 -12.93 2.40 12.96
CA GLY A 171 -14.16 2.21 13.72
C GLY A 171 -15.02 1.07 13.14
N GLU A 172 -15.63 0.28 14.02
CA GLU A 172 -16.47 -0.86 13.64
C GLU A 172 -17.61 -0.47 12.70
N THR A 173 -18.16 0.72 12.88
CA THR A 173 -19.22 1.29 12.04
C THR A 173 -18.83 1.44 10.57
N ILE A 174 -17.56 1.72 10.25
CA ILE A 174 -17.08 1.72 8.84
C ILE A 174 -16.81 0.30 8.37
N ARG A 175 -16.14 -0.51 9.20
CA ARG A 175 -15.83 -1.89 8.83
C ARG A 175 -17.07 -2.70 8.48
N SER A 176 -18.19 -2.47 9.19
CA SER A 176 -19.47 -3.16 8.93
C SER A 176 -20.16 -2.72 7.63
N ARG A 177 -19.83 -1.53 7.09
CA ARG A 177 -20.45 -0.98 5.86
C ARG A 177 -19.58 -1.15 4.61
N CYS A 178 -18.37 -1.64 4.77
CA CYS A 178 -17.44 -1.86 3.66
C CYS A 178 -17.24 -3.35 3.39
N MET A 179 -17.24 -3.74 2.13
CA MET A 179 -16.81 -5.08 1.73
C MET A 179 -15.30 -5.19 1.92
N ARG A 180 -14.89 -6.00 2.89
CA ARG A 180 -13.45 -6.21 3.16
C ARG A 180 -12.85 -7.11 2.09
N VAL A 181 -11.78 -6.63 1.46
CA VAL A 181 -10.95 -7.37 0.51
C VAL A 181 -9.53 -7.41 1.04
N ASN A 182 -9.01 -8.60 1.30
CA ASN A 182 -7.71 -8.79 1.90
C ASN A 182 -6.69 -9.18 0.82
N PHE A 183 -5.76 -8.30 0.53
CA PHE A 183 -4.62 -8.52 -0.37
C PHE A 183 -3.38 -9.04 0.37
N GLY A 184 -3.49 -9.30 1.67
CA GLY A 184 -2.43 -9.91 2.46
C GLY A 184 -2.30 -11.41 2.16
N GLY A 185 -1.06 -11.87 2.07
CA GLY A 185 -0.73 -13.28 1.79
C GLY A 185 -0.13 -13.54 0.42
N GLU A 186 -0.32 -12.62 -0.54
CA GLU A 186 0.18 -12.74 -1.91
C GLU A 186 0.86 -11.44 -2.39
N ALA A 187 1.08 -10.48 -1.51
CA ALA A 187 1.89 -9.34 -1.87
C ALA A 187 3.29 -9.87 -2.21
N ASP A 188 3.63 -9.73 -3.48
CA ASP A 188 4.97 -9.86 -4.00
C ASP A 188 5.88 -8.97 -3.16
N MET A 189 6.36 -9.51 -2.04
CA MET A 189 7.20 -8.78 -1.11
C MET A 189 8.60 -8.76 -1.69
N GLN A 190 8.77 -7.88 -2.70
CA GLN A 190 10.07 -7.60 -3.25
C GLN A 190 10.88 -6.82 -2.23
N LEU A 191 11.54 -7.56 -1.36
CA LEU A 191 12.61 -6.99 -0.55
C LEU A 191 13.68 -6.44 -1.51
N LYS A 192 14.16 -5.22 -1.25
CA LYS A 192 15.34 -4.72 -1.94
C LYS A 192 16.49 -5.72 -1.75
N ALA A 193 17.36 -5.85 -2.76
CA ALA A 193 18.45 -6.83 -2.73
C ALA A 193 19.28 -6.81 -1.44
N ASN A 194 19.60 -5.60 -0.92
CA ASN A 194 20.31 -5.44 0.36
C ASN A 194 19.50 -5.93 1.57
N ASP A 195 18.19 -5.71 1.59
CA ASP A 195 17.32 -6.18 2.65
C ASP A 195 17.15 -7.69 2.63
N ALA A 196 17.03 -8.27 1.43
CA ALA A 196 16.97 -9.72 1.25
C ALA A 196 18.28 -10.40 1.67
N ALA A 197 19.43 -9.84 1.29
CA ALA A 197 20.74 -10.36 1.70
C ALA A 197 20.94 -10.27 3.21
N TRP A 198 20.56 -9.15 3.82
CA TRP A 198 20.63 -8.98 5.27
C TRP A 198 19.68 -9.97 5.99
N LEU A 199 18.44 -10.09 5.54
CA LEU A 199 17.46 -11.00 6.12
C LEU A 199 17.96 -12.46 6.05
N LYS A 200 18.55 -12.87 4.94
CA LYS A 200 19.16 -14.19 4.79
C LYS A 200 20.28 -14.42 5.81
N SER A 201 21.15 -13.43 6.01
CA SER A 201 22.22 -13.48 7.03
C SER A 201 21.64 -13.56 8.45
N PHE A 202 20.61 -12.74 8.74
CA PHE A 202 19.93 -12.73 10.03
C PHE A 202 19.24 -14.06 10.33
N VAL A 203 18.61 -14.67 9.34
CA VAL A 203 18.01 -16.01 9.45
C VAL A 203 19.06 -17.05 9.80
N GLY A 204 20.22 -17.03 9.13
CA GLY A 204 21.37 -17.91 9.46
C GLY A 204 21.87 -17.71 10.88
N MET A 205 22.08 -16.45 11.30
CA MET A 205 22.49 -16.14 12.68
C MET A 205 21.49 -16.63 13.72
N ASN A 206 20.18 -16.59 13.45
CA ASN A 206 19.16 -17.12 14.35
C ASN A 206 19.25 -18.64 14.51
N ALA A 207 19.58 -19.36 13.44
CA ALA A 207 19.75 -20.82 13.49
C ALA A 207 20.95 -21.24 14.36
N GLU A 208 22.00 -20.42 14.37
CA GLU A 208 23.24 -20.66 15.12
C GLU A 208 23.22 -20.00 16.51
N ALA A 209 22.35 -19.05 16.77
CA ALA A 209 22.32 -18.27 17.98
C ALA A 209 22.05 -19.15 19.21
N ASP A 210 22.83 -18.90 20.26
CA ASP A 210 22.51 -19.41 21.58
C ASP A 210 21.14 -18.86 22.04
N ALA A 211 20.29 -19.73 22.56
CA ALA A 211 18.96 -19.37 23.09
C ALA A 211 19.02 -18.43 24.30
N GLY A 212 20.25 -18.20 24.84
CA GLY A 212 20.52 -17.33 25.97
C GLY A 212 20.28 -15.85 25.71
N LEU A 213 20.28 -15.08 26.78
CA LEU A 213 20.07 -13.64 26.76
C LEU A 213 21.05 -12.90 25.82
N MET A 214 22.33 -13.33 25.82
CA MET A 214 23.38 -12.73 25.00
C MET A 214 23.13 -12.92 23.49
N GLY A 215 22.65 -14.12 23.09
CA GLY A 215 22.27 -14.37 21.69
C GLY A 215 21.16 -13.43 21.22
N ARG A 216 20.13 -13.21 22.04
CA ARG A 216 19.02 -12.29 21.76
C ARG A 216 19.48 -10.84 21.65
N TYR A 217 20.39 -10.38 22.51
CA TYR A 217 20.99 -9.04 22.42
C TYR A 217 21.78 -8.84 21.14
N ARG A 218 22.56 -9.85 20.69
CA ARG A 218 23.28 -9.79 19.42
C ARG A 218 22.35 -9.66 18.24
N LEU A 219 21.27 -10.43 18.20
CA LEU A 219 20.27 -10.34 17.14
C LEU A 219 19.59 -8.97 17.10
N LEU A 220 19.22 -8.44 18.28
CA LEU A 220 18.64 -7.09 18.38
C LEU A 220 19.62 -6.01 17.94
N GLY A 221 20.90 -6.10 18.39
CA GLY A 221 21.96 -5.18 17.98
C GLY A 221 22.12 -5.14 16.47
N ASN A 222 22.23 -6.30 15.83
CA ASN A 222 22.33 -6.41 14.38
C ASN A 222 21.14 -5.80 13.63
N LEU A 223 19.91 -6.01 14.15
CA LEU A 223 18.70 -5.38 13.60
C LEU A 223 18.74 -3.87 13.71
N MET A 224 19.15 -3.35 14.87
CA MET A 224 19.21 -1.90 15.12
C MET A 224 20.28 -1.23 14.24
N GLU A 225 21.45 -1.86 14.07
CA GLU A 225 22.53 -1.41 13.20
C GLU A 225 22.05 -1.33 11.72
N HIS A 226 21.34 -2.36 11.25
CA HIS A 226 20.81 -2.35 9.88
C HIS A 226 19.79 -1.23 9.68
N LEU A 227 18.92 -0.99 10.65
CA LEU A 227 17.93 0.09 10.59
C LEU A 227 18.60 1.47 10.64
N ALA A 228 19.68 1.64 11.41
CA ALA A 228 20.47 2.87 11.45
C ALA A 228 21.16 3.12 10.10
N ALA A 229 21.90 2.14 9.57
CA ALA A 229 22.55 2.25 8.27
C ALA A 229 21.58 2.56 7.12
N LYS A 230 20.37 1.99 7.17
CA LYS A 230 19.30 2.29 6.22
C LYS A 230 18.88 3.76 6.30
N ARG A 231 18.77 4.31 7.51
CA ARG A 231 18.42 5.71 7.73
C ARG A 231 19.50 6.63 7.15
N ASP A 232 20.77 6.34 7.46
CA ASP A 232 21.92 7.13 6.98
C ASP A 232 21.97 7.15 5.44
N THR A 233 21.79 5.99 4.80
CA THR A 233 21.76 5.91 3.33
C THR A 233 20.61 6.72 2.71
N ILE A 234 19.43 6.75 3.35
CA ILE A 234 18.31 7.55 2.88
C ILE A 234 18.60 9.04 3.04
N GLU A 235 19.20 9.42 4.16
CA GLU A 235 19.59 10.79 4.46
C GLU A 235 20.58 11.30 3.41
N GLU A 236 21.65 10.57 3.13
CA GLU A 236 22.63 10.88 2.07
C GLU A 236 21.97 11.08 0.69
N ILE A 237 21.14 10.14 0.26
CA ILE A 237 20.45 10.21 -1.05
C ILE A 237 19.53 11.43 -1.14
N GLN A 238 18.77 11.72 -0.07
CA GLN A 238 17.84 12.84 -0.05
C GLN A 238 18.56 14.19 0.04
N GLU A 239 19.67 14.25 0.76
CA GLU A 239 20.51 15.46 0.85
C GLU A 239 21.18 15.76 -0.49
N GLU A 240 21.73 14.76 -1.19
CA GLU A 240 22.29 14.93 -2.52
C GLU A 240 21.27 15.42 -3.55
N ALA A 241 20.04 14.91 -3.45
CA ALA A 241 18.94 15.32 -4.33
C ALA A 241 18.37 16.69 -3.98
N SER A 242 18.66 17.22 -2.79
CA SER A 242 18.06 18.46 -2.27
C SER A 242 18.52 19.69 -3.04
N PRO A 243 17.62 20.64 -3.32
CA PRO A 243 18.00 21.96 -3.85
C PRO A 243 18.94 22.74 -2.94
N LEU A 244 18.97 22.45 -1.64
CA LEU A 244 19.86 23.11 -0.66
C LEU A 244 21.33 22.93 -0.98
N ASN A 245 21.70 21.79 -1.58
CA ASN A 245 23.09 21.51 -1.97
C ASN A 245 23.43 22.01 -3.38
N ARG A 246 22.44 22.41 -4.18
CA ARG A 246 22.63 22.83 -5.57
C ARG A 246 22.75 24.35 -5.73
N TYR A 247 22.22 25.12 -4.79
CA TYR A 247 22.18 26.59 -4.88
C TYR A 247 22.80 27.21 -3.63
N ALA A 248 23.83 28.04 -3.81
CA ALA A 248 24.53 28.70 -2.71
C ALA A 248 23.72 29.88 -2.13
N ASP A 249 23.02 30.64 -2.98
CA ASP A 249 22.26 31.83 -2.63
C ASP A 249 20.74 31.51 -2.58
N ILE A 250 20.29 31.00 -1.43
CA ILE A 250 18.86 30.81 -1.16
C ILE A 250 18.45 31.79 -0.06
N GLU A 251 17.37 32.53 -0.29
CA GLU A 251 16.76 33.41 0.71
C GLU A 251 16.52 32.67 2.05
N PRO A 252 16.83 33.27 3.22
CA PRO A 252 16.75 32.60 4.52
C PRO A 252 15.40 31.93 4.81
N THR A 253 14.29 32.58 4.48
CA THR A 253 12.93 32.06 4.67
C THR A 253 12.65 30.84 3.81
N LEU A 254 13.10 30.83 2.56
CA LEU A 254 12.98 29.70 1.66
C LEU A 254 13.90 28.55 2.07
N ARG A 255 15.11 28.88 2.58
CA ARG A 255 16.07 27.90 3.09
C ARG A 255 15.52 27.09 4.25
N GLU A 256 14.88 27.75 5.22
CA GLU A 256 14.23 27.05 6.34
C GLU A 256 13.08 26.15 5.88
N LYS A 257 12.26 26.61 4.95
CA LYS A 257 11.19 25.79 4.36
C LYS A 257 11.72 24.55 3.65
N LEU A 258 12.78 24.71 2.87
CA LEU A 258 13.42 23.59 2.16
C LEU A 258 14.06 22.58 3.14
N LYS A 259 14.64 23.06 4.26
CA LYS A 259 15.12 22.16 5.33
C LYS A 259 13.99 21.36 5.98
N GLU A 260 12.86 21.97 6.26
CA GLU A 260 11.70 21.28 6.80
C GLU A 260 11.16 20.25 5.80
N GLU A 261 11.09 20.58 4.52
CA GLU A 261 10.66 19.68 3.45
C GLU A 261 11.63 18.50 3.29
N LEU A 262 12.93 18.74 3.34
CA LEU A 262 13.96 17.69 3.31
C LEU A 262 13.81 16.73 4.50
N LYS A 263 13.71 17.27 5.71
CA LYS A 263 13.50 16.48 6.93
C LYS A 263 12.24 15.61 6.85
N ALA A 264 11.14 16.18 6.35
CA ALA A 264 9.89 15.45 6.16
C ALA A 264 10.03 14.34 5.09
N SER A 265 10.78 14.60 4.02
CA SER A 265 11.05 13.63 2.94
C SER A 265 11.88 12.45 3.45
N ILE A 266 12.99 12.71 4.16
CA ILE A 266 13.84 11.69 4.79
C ILE A 266 13.01 10.80 5.72
N GLU A 267 12.23 11.40 6.60
CA GLU A 267 11.43 10.67 7.58
C GLU A 267 10.32 9.84 6.92
N ALA A 268 9.71 10.35 5.85
CA ALA A 268 8.68 9.62 5.09
C ALA A 268 9.29 8.41 4.36
N GLU A 269 10.43 8.58 3.69
CA GLU A 269 11.10 7.51 2.96
C GLU A 269 11.67 6.45 3.92
N TYR A 270 12.30 6.87 5.02
CA TYR A 270 12.77 5.95 6.06
C TYR A 270 11.63 5.10 6.62
N ARG A 271 10.49 5.73 6.95
CA ARG A 271 9.31 5.01 7.47
C ARG A 271 8.78 4.01 6.47
N ARG A 272 8.74 4.37 5.19
CA ARG A 272 8.31 3.49 4.10
C ARG A 272 9.22 2.28 3.98
N GLN A 273 10.56 2.50 3.86
CA GLN A 273 11.52 1.41 3.70
C GLN A 273 11.64 0.54 4.96
N ARG A 274 11.59 1.14 6.15
CA ARG A 274 11.55 0.39 7.40
C ARG A 274 10.31 -0.50 7.48
N GLY A 275 9.15 0.01 7.08
CA GLY A 275 7.90 -0.77 7.05
C GLY A 275 8.00 -1.99 6.13
N GLN A 276 8.52 -1.82 4.91
CA GLN A 276 8.74 -2.91 3.97
C GLN A 276 9.72 -3.96 4.51
N PHE A 277 10.83 -3.52 5.09
CA PHE A 277 11.83 -4.40 5.69
C PHE A 277 11.27 -5.21 6.87
N LEU A 278 10.58 -4.54 7.81
CA LEU A 278 9.97 -5.21 8.96
C LEU A 278 8.85 -6.17 8.54
N ALA A 279 8.13 -5.89 7.48
CA ALA A 279 7.17 -6.83 6.90
C ALA A 279 7.88 -8.11 6.43
N GLY A 280 9.06 -8.03 5.79
CA GLY A 280 9.88 -9.19 5.45
C GLY A 280 10.25 -10.04 6.64
N LEU A 281 10.68 -9.40 7.71
CA LEU A 281 10.99 -10.09 8.96
C LEU A 281 9.75 -10.76 9.58
N GLN A 282 8.58 -10.12 9.53
CA GLN A 282 7.32 -10.70 10.00
C GLN A 282 6.92 -11.94 9.21
N TRP A 283 7.10 -11.94 7.87
CA TRP A 283 6.83 -13.10 7.04
C TRP A 283 7.75 -14.26 7.38
N TRP A 284 9.03 -14.00 7.60
CA TRP A 284 9.92 -15.07 8.05
C TRP A 284 9.55 -15.60 9.44
N LEU A 285 9.20 -14.74 10.40
CA LEU A 285 8.73 -15.18 11.73
C LEU A 285 7.43 -16.00 11.62
N ARG A 286 6.53 -15.68 10.69
CA ARG A 286 5.37 -16.51 10.39
C ARG A 286 5.79 -17.90 9.89
N ASP A 287 6.77 -17.96 9.00
CA ASP A 287 7.27 -19.24 8.49
C ASP A 287 7.87 -20.08 9.61
N VAL A 288 8.65 -19.47 10.50
CA VAL A 288 9.17 -20.14 11.73
C VAL A 288 8.02 -20.67 12.59
N TRP A 289 6.97 -19.89 12.76
CA TRP A 289 5.81 -20.32 13.54
C TRP A 289 5.04 -21.46 12.86
N LEU A 290 4.84 -21.43 11.56
CA LEU A 290 4.24 -22.52 10.80
C LEU A 290 5.07 -23.79 10.89
N ALA A 291 6.40 -23.67 10.82
CA ALA A 291 7.33 -24.78 10.99
C ALA A 291 7.27 -25.37 12.42
N ALA A 292 7.17 -24.53 13.45
CA ALA A 292 6.96 -24.97 14.83
C ALA A 292 5.64 -25.77 14.99
N LEU A 293 4.58 -25.37 14.26
CA LEU A 293 3.30 -26.09 14.21
C LEU A 293 3.33 -27.31 13.26
N ARG A 294 4.48 -27.66 12.68
CA ARG A 294 4.66 -28.76 11.72
C ARG A 294 3.72 -28.69 10.52
N GLN A 295 3.44 -27.47 10.04
CA GLN A 295 2.66 -27.28 8.81
C GLN A 295 3.53 -27.57 7.58
N GLY A 296 2.88 -27.88 6.44
CA GLY A 296 3.58 -28.22 5.19
C GLY A 296 4.45 -27.08 4.66
N ARG A 297 5.58 -27.42 4.03
CA ARG A 297 6.54 -26.45 3.46
C ARG A 297 5.94 -25.59 2.37
N GLU A 298 4.89 -26.06 1.70
CA GLU A 298 4.14 -25.33 0.68
C GLU A 298 3.45 -24.06 1.20
N LEU A 299 3.25 -23.98 2.52
CA LEU A 299 2.64 -22.81 3.19
C LEU A 299 3.67 -21.75 3.57
N LEU A 300 4.98 -22.06 3.47
CA LEU A 300 6.05 -21.13 3.79
C LEU A 300 6.22 -20.10 2.67
N HIS A 301 6.41 -18.85 3.04
CA HIS A 301 6.70 -17.77 2.10
C HIS A 301 8.14 -17.89 1.55
N PHE A 302 9.11 -18.12 2.43
CA PHE A 302 10.51 -18.31 2.06
C PHE A 302 10.86 -19.79 2.00
N GLN A 303 10.45 -20.47 0.92
CA GLN A 303 10.67 -21.91 0.76
C GLN A 303 12.15 -22.29 0.76
N ASP A 304 13.01 -21.40 0.22
CA ASP A 304 14.48 -21.60 0.22
C ASP A 304 15.09 -21.62 1.61
N TRP A 305 14.38 -21.13 2.62
CA TRP A 305 14.84 -21.08 4.03
C TRP A 305 14.06 -22.04 4.94
N ALA A 306 13.35 -23.00 4.35
CA ALA A 306 12.50 -23.93 5.09
C ALA A 306 13.27 -24.69 6.18
N ASP A 307 14.45 -25.24 5.83
CA ASP A 307 15.28 -25.99 6.80
C ASP A 307 15.72 -25.11 7.98
N THR A 308 16.06 -23.86 7.71
CA THR A 308 16.45 -22.89 8.75
C THR A 308 15.25 -22.52 9.63
N SER A 309 14.09 -22.28 9.01
CA SER A 309 12.85 -21.97 9.73
C SER A 309 12.40 -23.14 10.62
N GLU A 310 12.55 -24.38 10.15
CA GLU A 310 12.27 -25.58 10.93
C GLU A 310 13.23 -25.73 12.14
N ASN A 311 14.53 -25.49 11.92
CA ASN A 311 15.52 -25.53 13.00
C ASN A 311 15.20 -24.50 14.10
N VAL A 312 14.88 -23.27 13.71
CA VAL A 312 14.49 -22.22 14.67
C VAL A 312 13.15 -22.57 15.33
N GLY A 313 12.18 -23.05 14.56
CA GLY A 313 10.85 -23.44 15.03
C GLY A 313 10.88 -24.56 16.08
N GLN A 314 11.77 -25.55 15.92
CA GLN A 314 11.93 -26.63 16.89
C GLN A 314 12.43 -26.17 18.28
N ARG A 315 13.04 -24.97 18.36
CA ARG A 315 13.51 -24.39 19.64
C ARG A 315 12.42 -23.55 20.32
N LEU A 316 11.33 -23.28 19.61
CA LEU A 316 10.19 -22.57 20.18
C LEU A 316 9.26 -23.63 20.80
N THR A 317 9.10 -23.59 22.11
CA THR A 317 7.99 -24.30 22.77
C THR A 317 6.71 -23.57 22.44
N PRO A 318 5.67 -24.25 21.93
CA PRO A 318 4.37 -23.65 21.71
C PRO A 318 3.72 -23.20 23.01
#